data_7aaaf128a1f2cba1505cc20e0a681687
#
_entry.id   7aaaf128a1f2cba1505cc20e0a681687
#
_cell.length_a   1.000
_cell.length_b   1.000
_cell.length_c   1.000
_cell.angle_alpha   90.00
_cell.angle_beta   90.00
_cell.angle_gamma   90.00
#
_symmetry.space_group_name_H-M   'P 1'
#
loop_
_entity.id
_entity.type
_entity.pdbx_description
1 polymer ?
#
loop_
_entity_poly.entity_id
_entity_poly.type
_entity_poly.pdbx_seq_one_letter_code
_entity_poly.pdbx_strand_id
1 'polypeptide(L)'
;MVHPFFYLTMPKDFPLAKEAVDSFAFRAALRREKLAARAALLSADYAQRSAALERHLADYLANHAQTSHAKSLAAPRLPSIAFCAAIKNEFDARPVIARLLQHGWQAAMPVVIAPDTAMIFRAWQPDTPMTQDCYGIPIPATGRQVLPDIVLLPLVAFDAAGYRLGYGGGFFDRTLAAQVPRPLAIGVGFELARVPSILPQAHDEPLDAIITEAGMAFQR
;
A
#
# COMPACT_ATOMS: atom_id res chain seq x y z
N MET A 1 22.85 2.60 8.90
CA MET A 1 21.68 3.38 9.37
C MET A 1 22.08 4.83 9.34
N VAL A 2 21.76 5.58 8.26
CA VAL A 2 22.15 6.99 8.13
C VAL A 2 20.92 7.80 8.55
N HIS A 3 21.06 8.51 9.69
CA HIS A 3 19.99 9.33 10.29
C HIS A 3 19.55 10.45 9.31
N PRO A 4 18.26 10.76 9.14
CA PRO A 4 17.79 11.84 8.26
C PRO A 4 18.34 13.24 8.65
N PHE A 5 18.85 13.42 9.86
CA PHE A 5 19.50 14.65 10.32
C PHE A 5 20.87 14.91 9.66
N PHE A 6 21.49 13.91 9.02
CA PHE A 6 22.80 14.09 8.41
C PHE A 6 22.76 14.93 7.12
N TYR A 7 21.62 14.96 6.43
CA TYR A 7 21.47 15.73 5.19
C TYR A 7 21.26 17.24 5.39
N LEU A 8 20.81 17.66 6.57
CA LEU A 8 20.57 19.08 6.87
C LEU A 8 21.86 19.88 7.17
N THR A 9 22.97 19.19 7.44
CA THR A 9 24.27 19.82 7.79
C THR A 9 25.32 19.71 6.69
N MET A 10 25.03 19.06 5.55
CA MET A 10 25.97 18.97 4.44
C MET A 10 25.97 20.26 3.60
N PRO A 11 27.13 20.71 3.10
CA PRO A 11 27.20 21.81 2.13
C PRO A 11 26.36 21.49 0.91
N LYS A 12 25.62 22.48 0.40
CA LYS A 12 24.71 22.34 -0.76
C LYS A 12 25.42 21.86 -2.05
N ASP A 13 26.72 21.95 -2.10
CA ASP A 13 27.56 21.58 -3.25
C ASP A 13 28.12 20.15 -3.17
N PHE A 14 27.71 19.37 -2.14
CA PHE A 14 28.13 17.98 -2.05
C PHE A 14 27.32 17.14 -3.07
N PRO A 15 27.94 16.34 -3.98
CA PRO A 15 27.24 15.61 -5.04
C PRO A 15 26.07 14.77 -4.54
N LEU A 16 26.24 14.06 -3.43
CA LEU A 16 25.18 13.26 -2.80
C LEU A 16 24.00 14.10 -2.27
N ALA A 17 24.26 15.33 -1.80
CA ALA A 17 23.21 16.23 -1.34
C ALA A 17 22.37 16.76 -2.52
N LYS A 18 23.02 17.04 -3.66
CA LYS A 18 22.35 17.50 -4.87
C LYS A 18 21.46 16.41 -5.46
N GLU A 19 21.95 15.16 -5.57
CA GLU A 19 21.17 14.01 -6.04
C GLU A 19 19.96 13.74 -5.14
N ALA A 20 20.10 13.84 -3.81
CA ALA A 20 19.02 13.67 -2.86
C ALA A 20 17.95 14.78 -2.98
N VAL A 21 18.37 16.04 -3.17
CA VAL A 21 17.46 17.17 -3.40
C VAL A 21 16.71 17.00 -4.72
N ASP A 22 17.40 16.59 -5.78
CA ASP A 22 16.81 16.36 -7.09
C ASP A 22 15.78 15.20 -7.03
N SER A 23 16.11 14.12 -6.31
CA SER A 23 15.18 12.99 -6.09
C SER A 23 13.93 13.40 -5.31
N PHE A 24 14.07 14.22 -4.27
CA PHE A 24 12.93 14.71 -3.49
C PHE A 24 12.00 15.59 -4.33
N ALA A 25 12.56 16.55 -5.07
CA ALA A 25 11.81 17.44 -5.95
C ALA A 25 11.10 16.65 -7.07
N PHE A 26 11.79 15.69 -7.68
CA PHE A 26 11.22 14.79 -8.69
C PHE A 26 10.04 14.01 -8.12
N ARG A 27 10.21 13.31 -6.99
CA ARG A 27 9.14 12.52 -6.35
C ARG A 27 7.95 13.40 -5.94
N ALA A 28 8.19 14.64 -5.50
CA ALA A 28 7.11 15.59 -5.19
C ALA A 28 6.35 16.02 -6.45
N ALA A 29 7.04 16.30 -7.55
CA ALA A 29 6.42 16.63 -8.83
C ALA A 29 5.60 15.46 -9.37
N LEU A 30 6.16 14.25 -9.33
CA LEU A 30 5.50 13.02 -9.77
C LEU A 30 4.23 12.74 -8.96
N ARG A 31 4.24 12.96 -7.64
CA ARG A 31 3.01 12.85 -6.82
C ARG A 31 1.92 13.80 -7.29
N ARG A 32 2.26 15.06 -7.52
CA ARG A 32 1.28 16.06 -7.98
C ARG A 32 0.68 15.66 -9.33
N GLU A 33 1.53 15.25 -10.29
CA GLU A 33 1.10 14.79 -11.62
C GLU A 33 0.12 13.61 -11.52
N LYS A 34 0.51 12.54 -10.82
CA LYS A 34 -0.28 11.31 -10.75
C LYS A 34 -1.56 11.48 -9.93
N LEU A 35 -1.53 12.30 -8.87
CA LEU A 35 -2.74 12.65 -8.12
C LEU A 35 -3.71 13.49 -8.97
N ALA A 36 -3.21 14.43 -9.77
CA ALA A 36 -4.04 15.20 -10.68
C ALA A 36 -4.65 14.32 -11.78
N ALA A 37 -3.85 13.42 -12.38
CA ALA A 37 -4.34 12.47 -13.38
C ALA A 37 -5.43 11.54 -12.80
N ARG A 38 -5.27 11.05 -11.57
CA ARG A 38 -6.27 10.22 -10.89
C ARG A 38 -7.53 11.01 -10.55
N ALA A 39 -7.39 12.28 -10.13
CA ALA A 39 -8.53 13.14 -9.84
C ALA A 39 -9.35 13.50 -11.10
N ALA A 40 -8.71 13.51 -12.27
CA ALA A 40 -9.35 13.79 -13.56
C ALA A 40 -10.11 12.59 -14.15
N LEU A 41 -10.04 11.40 -13.53
CA LEU A 41 -10.81 10.23 -14.00
C LEU A 41 -12.31 10.52 -13.91
N LEU A 42 -12.99 10.32 -15.03
CA LEU A 42 -14.44 10.36 -15.08
C LEU A 42 -15.04 9.21 -14.27
N SER A 43 -16.21 9.41 -13.69
CA SER A 43 -16.87 8.39 -12.85
C SER A 43 -17.06 7.05 -13.58
N ALA A 44 -17.38 7.06 -14.88
CA ALA A 44 -17.51 5.86 -15.68
C ALA A 44 -16.17 5.12 -15.86
N ASP A 45 -15.09 5.84 -16.15
CA ASP A 45 -13.76 5.26 -16.30
C ASP A 45 -13.26 4.70 -14.96
N TYR A 46 -13.48 5.43 -13.88
CA TYR A 46 -13.16 4.96 -12.52
C TYR A 46 -13.90 3.65 -12.21
N ALA A 47 -15.20 3.59 -12.47
CA ALA A 47 -16.00 2.40 -12.20
C ALA A 47 -15.53 1.19 -13.04
N GLN A 48 -15.26 1.40 -14.34
CA GLN A 48 -14.77 0.35 -15.24
C GLN A 48 -13.41 -0.19 -14.78
N ARG A 49 -12.45 0.71 -14.48
CA ARG A 49 -11.11 0.34 -14.00
C ARG A 49 -11.18 -0.37 -12.66
N SER A 50 -11.99 0.14 -11.73
CA SER A 50 -12.17 -0.47 -10.41
C SER A 50 -12.74 -1.88 -10.53
N ALA A 51 -13.75 -2.11 -11.36
CA ALA A 51 -14.31 -3.44 -11.59
C ALA A 51 -13.31 -4.43 -12.22
N ALA A 52 -12.44 -3.96 -13.12
CA ALA A 52 -11.39 -4.79 -13.70
C ALA A 52 -10.31 -5.14 -12.65
N LEU A 53 -9.83 -4.16 -11.89
CA LEU A 53 -8.85 -4.37 -10.83
C LEU A 53 -9.40 -5.30 -9.75
N GLU A 54 -10.67 -5.14 -9.37
CA GLU A 54 -11.36 -6.01 -8.40
C GLU A 54 -11.32 -7.48 -8.82
N ARG A 55 -11.59 -7.78 -10.10
CA ARG A 55 -11.49 -9.16 -10.62
C ARG A 55 -10.05 -9.69 -10.54
N HIS A 56 -9.07 -8.94 -11.05
CA HIS A 56 -7.67 -9.38 -11.05
C HIS A 56 -7.13 -9.59 -9.62
N LEU A 57 -7.50 -8.72 -8.68
CA LEU A 57 -7.13 -8.87 -7.27
C LEU A 57 -7.78 -10.11 -6.66
N ALA A 58 -9.07 -10.35 -6.92
CA ALA A 58 -9.77 -11.52 -6.40
C ALA A 58 -9.16 -12.82 -6.93
N ASP A 59 -8.86 -12.90 -8.23
CA ASP A 59 -8.22 -14.05 -8.85
C ASP A 59 -6.82 -14.31 -8.27
N TYR A 60 -6.03 -13.27 -8.09
CA TYR A 60 -4.71 -13.38 -7.46
C TYR A 60 -4.78 -13.92 -6.02
N LEU A 61 -5.68 -13.36 -5.21
CA LEU A 61 -5.85 -13.77 -3.82
C LEU A 61 -6.37 -15.22 -3.70
N ALA A 62 -7.28 -15.65 -4.57
CA ALA A 62 -7.78 -17.02 -4.62
C ALA A 62 -6.65 -18.02 -4.94
N ASN A 63 -5.83 -17.71 -5.94
CA ASN A 63 -4.68 -18.56 -6.33
C ASN A 63 -3.62 -18.59 -5.21
N HIS A 64 -3.35 -17.43 -4.57
CA HIS A 64 -2.39 -17.37 -3.47
C HIS A 64 -2.86 -18.16 -2.24
N ALA A 65 -4.13 -18.10 -1.89
CA ALA A 65 -4.69 -18.88 -0.78
C ALA A 65 -4.53 -20.39 -1.00
N GLN A 66 -4.82 -20.89 -2.20
CA GLN A 66 -4.67 -22.30 -2.54
C GLN A 66 -3.22 -22.79 -2.39
N THR A 67 -2.26 -22.00 -2.89
CA THR A 67 -0.83 -22.36 -2.83
C THR A 67 -0.26 -22.29 -1.42
N SER A 68 -0.74 -21.38 -0.60
CA SER A 68 -0.28 -21.21 0.80
C SER A 68 -0.82 -22.30 1.71
N HIS A 69 -2.08 -22.72 1.55
CA HIS A 69 -2.65 -23.84 2.29
C HIS A 69 -1.93 -25.16 2.01
N ALA A 70 -1.51 -25.38 0.76
CA ALA A 70 -0.78 -26.58 0.37
C ALA A 70 0.62 -26.69 1.00
N LYS A 71 1.19 -25.58 1.48
CA LYS A 71 2.55 -25.51 2.05
C LYS A 71 2.57 -25.51 3.59
N SER A 72 1.43 -25.33 4.26
CA SER A 72 1.39 -25.20 5.73
C SER A 72 1.09 -26.55 6.39
N LEU A 73 2.07 -27.07 7.17
CA LEU A 73 1.90 -28.20 8.08
C LEU A 73 1.36 -27.77 9.46
N ALA A 74 1.14 -26.48 9.70
CA ALA A 74 0.62 -25.95 10.95
C ALA A 74 -0.91 -26.00 10.98
N ALA A 75 -1.49 -25.92 12.18
CA ALA A 75 -2.94 -25.81 12.35
C ALA A 75 -3.52 -24.66 11.48
N PRO A 76 -4.65 -24.87 10.82
CA PRO A 76 -5.21 -23.89 9.90
C PRO A 76 -5.58 -22.60 10.64
N ARG A 77 -4.75 -21.56 10.53
CA ARG A 77 -5.07 -20.20 10.95
C ARG A 77 -5.88 -19.53 9.84
N LEU A 78 -6.94 -18.83 10.21
CA LEU A 78 -7.69 -18.02 9.24
C LEU A 78 -6.76 -16.95 8.63
N PRO A 79 -6.68 -16.85 7.29
CA PRO A 79 -5.85 -15.85 6.64
C PRO A 79 -6.33 -14.44 6.97
N SER A 80 -5.40 -13.52 7.04
CA SER A 80 -5.68 -12.13 7.39
C SER A 80 -5.13 -11.15 6.37
N ILE A 81 -5.93 -10.15 6.03
CA ILE A 81 -5.59 -9.13 5.04
C ILE A 81 -5.82 -7.73 5.59
N ALA A 82 -4.84 -6.85 5.41
CA ALA A 82 -4.99 -5.45 5.73
C ALA A 82 -5.21 -4.61 4.47
N PHE A 83 -6.02 -3.57 4.58
CA PHE A 83 -6.35 -2.64 3.51
C PHE A 83 -6.56 -1.23 4.06
N CYS A 84 -6.47 -0.21 3.21
CA CYS A 84 -6.73 1.19 3.58
C CYS A 84 -8.12 1.64 3.15
N ALA A 85 -8.67 2.61 3.86
CA ALA A 85 -9.78 3.39 3.34
C ALA A 85 -9.32 4.13 2.07
N ALA A 86 -10.07 4.01 1.00
CA ALA A 86 -9.77 4.69 -0.25
C ALA A 86 -9.98 6.21 -0.10
N ILE A 87 -8.99 6.99 -0.53
CA ILE A 87 -9.04 8.44 -0.56
C ILE A 87 -8.67 8.95 -1.96
N LYS A 88 -9.14 10.15 -2.33
CA LYS A 88 -8.73 10.83 -3.58
C LYS A 88 -8.81 9.93 -4.83
N ASN A 89 -9.93 9.29 -5.05
CA ASN A 89 -10.18 8.35 -6.16
C ASN A 89 -9.20 7.15 -6.21
N GLU A 90 -8.73 6.65 -5.06
CA GLU A 90 -8.05 5.36 -4.98
C GLU A 90 -9.01 4.21 -5.27
N PHE A 91 -8.44 3.06 -5.62
CA PHE A 91 -9.22 1.83 -5.69
C PHE A 91 -9.78 1.48 -4.30
N ASP A 92 -11.09 1.28 -4.24
CA ASP A 92 -11.75 0.85 -3.01
C ASP A 92 -11.74 -0.68 -2.91
N ALA A 93 -10.94 -1.21 -1.99
CA ALA A 93 -10.82 -2.65 -1.79
C ALA A 93 -12.00 -3.27 -1.00
N ARG A 94 -12.88 -2.47 -0.39
CA ARG A 94 -13.96 -2.97 0.47
C ARG A 94 -14.84 -4.05 -0.17
N PRO A 95 -15.22 -4.00 -1.46
CA PRO A 95 -15.99 -5.08 -2.08
C PRO A 95 -15.25 -6.42 -2.11
N VAL A 96 -13.94 -6.41 -2.38
CA VAL A 96 -13.09 -7.62 -2.30
C VAL A 96 -13.01 -8.12 -0.88
N ILE A 97 -12.74 -7.22 0.07
CA ILE A 97 -12.62 -7.56 1.50
C ILE A 97 -13.92 -8.15 2.03
N ALA A 98 -15.09 -7.60 1.67
CA ALA A 98 -16.38 -8.14 2.09
C ALA A 98 -16.58 -9.59 1.63
N ARG A 99 -16.19 -9.94 0.40
CA ARG A 99 -16.24 -11.33 -0.08
C ARG A 99 -15.26 -12.23 0.69
N LEU A 100 -14.04 -11.77 0.95
CA LEU A 100 -13.05 -12.54 1.72
C LEU A 100 -13.54 -12.85 3.14
N LEU A 101 -14.19 -11.88 3.80
CA LEU A 101 -14.80 -12.07 5.12
C LEU A 101 -15.87 -13.18 5.11
N GLN A 102 -16.71 -13.23 4.05
CA GLN A 102 -17.71 -14.30 3.87
C GLN A 102 -17.05 -15.69 3.70
N HIS A 103 -15.78 -15.73 3.27
CA HIS A 103 -15.01 -16.98 3.14
C HIS A 103 -14.09 -17.23 4.36
N GLY A 104 -14.36 -16.58 5.49
CA GLY A 104 -13.67 -16.82 6.75
C GLY A 104 -12.33 -16.10 6.91
N TRP A 105 -11.98 -15.17 6.04
CA TRP A 105 -10.80 -14.32 6.24
C TRP A 105 -11.00 -13.33 7.37
N GLN A 106 -9.89 -12.84 7.93
CA GLN A 106 -9.90 -11.70 8.85
C GLN A 106 -9.44 -10.46 8.10
N ALA A 107 -10.11 -9.33 8.35
CA ALA A 107 -9.68 -8.05 7.79
C ALA A 107 -9.15 -7.12 8.88
N ALA A 108 -8.22 -6.23 8.50
CA ALA A 108 -7.66 -5.22 9.37
C ALA A 108 -7.38 -3.92 8.59
N MET A 109 -7.27 -2.81 9.30
CA MET A 109 -6.88 -1.53 8.72
C MET A 109 -5.68 -0.95 9.48
N PRO A 110 -4.75 -0.28 8.77
CA PRO A 110 -3.60 0.36 9.39
C PRO A 110 -4.02 1.55 10.23
N VAL A 111 -3.33 1.75 11.35
CA VAL A 111 -3.52 2.87 12.28
C VAL A 111 -2.17 3.48 12.60
N VAL A 112 -2.01 4.76 12.31
CA VAL A 112 -0.84 5.55 12.71
C VAL A 112 -0.94 5.83 14.21
N ILE A 113 0.05 5.42 14.97
CA ILE A 113 0.10 5.59 16.43
C ILE A 113 0.99 6.76 16.86
N ALA A 114 2.00 7.09 16.06
CA ALA A 114 2.90 8.22 16.26
C ALA A 114 3.57 8.61 14.93
N PRO A 115 4.08 9.84 14.79
CA PRO A 115 4.93 10.21 13.67
C PRO A 115 6.18 9.30 13.59
N ASP A 116 6.64 9.05 12.36
CA ASP A 116 7.88 8.33 12.06
C ASP A 116 7.99 6.91 12.67
N THR A 117 6.88 6.30 13.05
CA THR A 117 6.82 4.92 13.55
C THR A 117 6.14 3.98 12.55
N ALA A 118 6.33 2.67 12.74
CA ALA A 118 5.53 1.66 12.07
C ALA A 118 4.07 1.77 12.52
N MET A 119 3.14 1.52 11.60
CA MET A 119 1.72 1.43 11.91
C MET A 119 1.41 0.11 12.64
N ILE A 120 0.34 0.11 13.43
CA ILE A 120 -0.32 -1.11 13.86
C ILE A 120 -1.52 -1.39 12.95
N PHE A 121 -2.02 -2.63 12.98
CA PHE A 121 -3.25 -2.98 12.26
C PHE A 121 -4.32 -3.34 13.28
N ARG A 122 -5.51 -2.74 13.16
CA ARG A 122 -6.69 -3.08 13.96
C ARG A 122 -7.68 -3.90 13.15
N ALA A 123 -8.24 -4.93 13.78
CA ALA A 123 -9.31 -5.74 13.18
C ALA A 123 -10.45 -4.85 12.69
N TRP A 124 -10.99 -5.22 11.54
CA TRP A 124 -12.08 -4.50 10.89
C TRP A 124 -13.17 -5.45 10.39
N GLN A 125 -14.40 -5.01 10.52
CA GLN A 125 -15.61 -5.61 9.98
C GLN A 125 -16.49 -4.47 9.39
N PRO A 126 -17.48 -4.75 8.54
CA PRO A 126 -18.34 -3.71 7.97
C PRO A 126 -19.06 -2.82 8.99
N ASP A 127 -19.33 -3.34 10.18
CA ASP A 127 -19.99 -2.66 11.31
C ASP A 127 -19.02 -2.07 12.33
N THR A 128 -17.71 -2.16 12.08
CA THR A 128 -16.70 -1.61 13.00
C THR A 128 -16.87 -0.11 13.16
N PRO A 129 -16.99 0.42 14.41
CA PRO A 129 -16.99 1.85 14.65
C PRO A 129 -15.73 2.52 14.13
N MET A 130 -15.90 3.55 13.32
CA MET A 130 -14.80 4.25 12.66
C MET A 130 -14.57 5.62 13.29
N THR A 131 -13.32 6.08 13.25
CA THR A 131 -12.89 7.44 13.57
C THR A 131 -11.95 7.94 12.46
N GLN A 132 -11.45 9.16 12.58
CA GLN A 132 -10.42 9.69 11.68
C GLN A 132 -9.08 9.76 12.41
N ASP A 133 -8.00 9.48 11.68
CA ASP A 133 -6.64 9.73 12.15
C ASP A 133 -6.27 11.22 12.02
N CYS A 134 -5.03 11.57 12.36
CA CYS A 134 -4.52 12.94 12.25
C CYS A 134 -4.43 13.48 10.81
N TYR A 135 -4.61 12.64 9.80
CA TYR A 135 -4.66 12.99 8.38
C TYR A 135 -6.09 13.02 7.83
N GLY A 136 -7.10 12.79 8.67
CA GLY A 136 -8.50 12.70 8.26
C GLY A 136 -8.86 11.39 7.56
N ILE A 137 -8.02 10.37 7.65
CA ILE A 137 -8.25 9.06 7.04
C ILE A 137 -9.11 8.21 7.98
N PRO A 138 -10.20 7.57 7.50
CA PRO A 138 -11.01 6.67 8.31
C PRO A 138 -10.20 5.46 8.80
N ILE A 139 -10.23 5.23 10.11
CA ILE A 139 -9.59 4.09 10.78
C ILE A 139 -10.53 3.47 11.80
N PRO A 140 -10.37 2.18 12.19
CA PRO A 140 -11.12 1.61 13.31
C PRO A 140 -10.86 2.38 14.61
N ALA A 141 -11.94 2.86 15.25
CA ALA A 141 -11.84 3.63 16.52
C ALA A 141 -11.21 2.76 17.63
N THR A 142 -11.59 1.49 17.68
CA THR A 142 -11.10 0.48 18.62
C THR A 142 -10.92 -0.84 17.87
N GLY A 143 -10.37 -1.85 18.54
CA GLY A 143 -10.29 -3.19 17.96
C GLY A 143 -9.01 -3.92 18.36
N ARG A 144 -9.05 -5.25 18.26
CA ARG A 144 -7.90 -6.10 18.49
C ARG A 144 -6.80 -5.82 17.45
N GLN A 145 -5.56 -5.75 17.92
CA GLN A 145 -4.41 -5.69 17.01
C GLN A 145 -4.25 -7.01 16.25
N VAL A 146 -3.96 -6.92 14.97
CA VAL A 146 -3.75 -8.04 14.04
C VAL A 146 -2.38 -7.90 13.40
N LEU A 147 -1.70 -9.02 13.20
CA LEU A 147 -0.54 -9.11 12.31
C LEU A 147 -1.04 -9.70 11.00
N PRO A 148 -1.24 -8.90 9.94
CA PRO A 148 -1.80 -9.39 8.68
C PRO A 148 -0.79 -10.26 7.92
N ASP A 149 -1.31 -11.27 7.23
CA ASP A 149 -0.54 -12.09 6.30
C ASP A 149 -0.30 -11.38 4.97
N ILE A 150 -1.27 -10.54 4.59
CA ILE A 150 -1.28 -9.78 3.34
C ILE A 150 -1.60 -8.32 3.67
N VAL A 151 -0.89 -7.39 3.02
CA VAL A 151 -1.19 -5.97 3.08
C VAL A 151 -1.43 -5.45 1.67
N LEU A 152 -2.61 -4.85 1.45
CA LEU A 152 -2.92 -4.10 0.25
C LEU A 152 -2.46 -2.65 0.42
N LEU A 153 -1.56 -2.20 -0.45
CA LEU A 153 -0.97 -0.87 -0.39
C LEU A 153 -1.49 0.01 -1.52
N PRO A 154 -2.03 1.19 -1.21
CA PRO A 154 -2.39 2.14 -2.24
C PRO A 154 -1.15 2.69 -2.94
N LEU A 155 -1.30 3.02 -4.23
CA LEU A 155 -0.24 3.54 -5.08
C LEU A 155 -0.58 4.96 -5.55
N VAL A 156 0.39 5.89 -5.47
CA VAL A 156 0.36 7.16 -6.20
C VAL A 156 1.09 6.99 -7.55
N ALA A 157 2.24 6.33 -7.53
CA ALA A 157 2.97 5.88 -8.70
C ALA A 157 3.67 4.55 -8.40
N PHE A 158 4.04 3.80 -9.44
CA PHE A 158 4.83 2.58 -9.31
C PHE A 158 5.69 2.35 -10.56
N ASP A 159 6.77 1.58 -10.41
CA ASP A 159 7.65 1.21 -11.51
C ASP A 159 7.75 -0.31 -11.72
N ALA A 160 8.43 -0.69 -12.80
CA ALA A 160 8.59 -2.09 -13.19
C ALA A 160 9.51 -2.89 -12.25
N ALA A 161 10.24 -2.23 -11.35
CA ALA A 161 11.07 -2.88 -10.33
C ALA A 161 10.29 -3.21 -9.04
N GLY A 162 8.99 -2.91 -8.99
CA GLY A 162 8.12 -3.20 -7.85
C GLY A 162 8.16 -2.16 -6.76
N TYR A 163 8.76 -1.00 -7.00
CA TYR A 163 8.74 0.11 -6.05
C TYR A 163 7.50 0.99 -6.26
N ARG A 164 7.01 1.55 -5.14
CA ARG A 164 5.86 2.44 -5.14
C ARG A 164 6.19 3.81 -4.56
N LEU A 165 5.51 4.82 -5.07
CA LEU A 165 5.44 6.14 -4.47
C LEU A 165 4.12 6.29 -3.74
N GLY A 166 4.18 6.51 -2.43
CA GLY A 166 3.04 6.86 -1.59
C GLY A 166 2.91 8.37 -1.39
N TYR A 167 2.15 8.78 -0.38
CA TYR A 167 1.92 10.20 -0.05
C TYR A 167 3.12 10.90 0.61
N GLY A 168 4.17 10.18 0.96
CA GLY A 168 5.42 10.76 1.47
C GLY A 168 5.62 10.62 2.98
N GLY A 169 4.70 10.01 3.72
CA GLY A 169 4.85 9.78 5.16
C GLY A 169 5.77 8.60 5.54
N GLY A 170 6.14 7.73 4.60
CA GLY A 170 7.01 6.56 4.82
C GLY A 170 6.44 5.49 5.75
N PHE A 171 5.16 5.58 6.11
CA PHE A 171 4.55 4.68 7.09
C PHE A 171 4.59 3.21 6.66
N PHE A 172 4.27 2.93 5.38
CA PHE A 172 4.30 1.55 4.89
C PHE A 172 5.70 0.99 4.81
N ASP A 173 6.70 1.78 4.43
CA ASP A 173 8.09 1.32 4.35
C ASP A 173 8.59 0.92 5.74
N ARG A 174 8.37 1.77 6.74
CA ARG A 174 8.68 1.46 8.14
C ARG A 174 7.91 0.24 8.66
N THR A 175 6.64 0.10 8.28
CA THR A 175 5.81 -1.03 8.72
C THR A 175 6.28 -2.35 8.13
N LEU A 176 6.56 -2.38 6.82
CA LEU A 176 7.07 -3.57 6.14
C LEU A 176 8.46 -3.98 6.65
N ALA A 177 9.33 -3.00 6.91
CA ALA A 177 10.66 -3.25 7.47
C ALA A 177 10.63 -3.78 8.91
N ALA A 178 9.65 -3.37 9.71
CA ALA A 178 9.55 -3.71 11.13
C ALA A 178 8.77 -5.01 11.40
N GLN A 179 7.88 -5.43 10.49
CA GLN A 179 7.00 -6.57 10.76
C GLN A 179 7.68 -7.92 10.50
N VAL A 180 7.66 -8.79 11.52
CA VAL A 180 8.20 -10.15 11.45
C VAL A 180 7.12 -11.15 11.88
N PRO A 181 6.75 -12.14 11.04
CA PRO A 181 7.16 -12.27 9.63
C PRO A 181 6.67 -11.11 8.77
N ARG A 182 7.43 -10.78 7.70
CA ARG A 182 7.03 -9.75 6.74
C ARG A 182 5.77 -10.21 6.00
N PRO A 183 4.73 -9.40 5.92
CA PRO A 183 3.52 -9.74 5.18
C PRO A 183 3.77 -9.72 3.68
N LEU A 184 2.94 -10.43 2.93
CA LEU A 184 2.88 -10.28 1.48
C LEU A 184 2.37 -8.87 1.13
N ALA A 185 3.21 -8.05 0.53
CA ALA A 185 2.93 -6.67 0.20
C ALA A 185 2.42 -6.55 -1.25
N ILE A 186 1.12 -6.26 -1.43
CA ILE A 186 0.48 -6.14 -2.74
C ILE A 186 0.10 -4.70 -3.00
N GLY A 187 0.69 -4.08 -4.01
CA GLY A 187 0.28 -2.78 -4.50
C GLY A 187 -1.01 -2.88 -5.31
N VAL A 188 -1.97 -2.01 -5.03
CA VAL A 188 -3.23 -1.92 -5.76
C VAL A 188 -3.48 -0.50 -6.25
N GLY A 189 -3.72 -0.34 -7.53
CA GLY A 189 -3.95 0.97 -8.13
C GLY A 189 -4.16 0.89 -9.64
N PHE A 190 -4.36 2.04 -10.26
CA PHE A 190 -4.65 2.10 -11.69
C PHE A 190 -3.37 2.20 -12.53
N GLU A 191 -3.43 1.68 -13.75
CA GLU A 191 -2.30 1.66 -14.69
C GLU A 191 -1.75 3.06 -15.01
N LEU A 192 -2.59 4.10 -14.92
CA LEU A 192 -2.15 5.50 -15.06
C LEU A 192 -1.08 5.92 -14.04
N ALA A 193 -0.91 5.14 -12.96
CA ALA A 193 0.13 5.35 -11.95
C ALA A 193 1.51 4.79 -12.37
N ARG A 194 1.58 3.99 -13.45
CA ARG A 194 2.85 3.44 -13.94
C ARG A 194 3.80 4.53 -14.41
N VAL A 195 5.07 4.36 -14.08
CA VAL A 195 6.17 5.25 -14.51
C VAL A 195 7.42 4.43 -14.82
N PRO A 196 8.39 4.98 -15.57
CA PRO A 196 9.66 4.31 -15.81
C PRO A 196 10.46 4.06 -14.52
N SER A 197 10.48 5.00 -13.60
CA SER A 197 11.10 4.88 -12.27
C SER A 197 10.50 5.90 -11.31
N ILE A 198 10.37 5.51 -10.04
CA ILE A 198 10.06 6.43 -8.94
C ILE A 198 11.31 7.05 -8.31
N LEU A 199 12.50 6.70 -8.80
CA LEU A 199 13.80 6.97 -8.18
C LEU A 199 13.82 6.44 -6.73
N PRO A 200 13.80 5.10 -6.53
CA PRO A 200 13.70 4.51 -5.21
C PRO A 200 14.88 4.88 -4.34
N GLN A 201 14.64 5.06 -3.05
CA GLN A 201 15.63 5.38 -2.04
C GLN A 201 15.93 4.14 -1.19
N ALA A 202 17.05 4.14 -0.47
CA ALA A 202 17.52 2.99 0.30
C ALA A 202 16.54 2.48 1.38
N HIS A 203 15.60 3.30 1.80
CA HIS A 203 14.57 2.95 2.79
C HIS A 203 13.22 2.56 2.15
N ASP A 204 13.08 2.65 0.82
CA ASP A 204 11.86 2.21 0.16
C ASP A 204 11.80 0.68 0.13
N GLU A 205 10.70 0.10 0.58
CA GLU A 205 10.47 -1.33 0.59
C GLU A 205 9.78 -1.77 -0.71
N PRO A 206 10.39 -2.68 -1.49
CA PRO A 206 9.76 -3.20 -2.70
C PRO A 206 8.55 -4.06 -2.36
N LEU A 207 7.57 -4.05 -3.27
CA LEU A 207 6.37 -4.87 -3.19
C LEU A 207 6.64 -6.30 -3.69
N ASP A 208 5.79 -7.22 -3.30
CA ASP A 208 5.82 -8.60 -3.77
C ASP A 208 4.97 -8.77 -5.04
N ALA A 209 3.92 -7.96 -5.19
CA ALA A 209 3.11 -7.89 -6.40
C ALA A 209 2.50 -6.49 -6.57
N ILE A 210 2.18 -6.14 -7.81
CA ILE A 210 1.37 -4.95 -8.15
C ILE A 210 0.26 -5.38 -9.11
N ILE A 211 -0.98 -5.07 -8.74
CA ILE A 211 -2.17 -5.41 -9.52
C ILE A 211 -2.88 -4.12 -9.94
N THR A 212 -3.19 -4.02 -11.24
CA THR A 212 -3.89 -2.90 -11.83
C THR A 212 -5.15 -3.39 -12.57
N GLU A 213 -5.91 -2.48 -13.17
CA GLU A 213 -7.02 -2.84 -14.05
C GLU A 213 -6.56 -3.56 -15.34
N ALA A 214 -5.29 -3.47 -15.68
CA ALA A 214 -4.70 -4.19 -16.82
C ALA A 214 -4.21 -5.60 -16.45
N GLY A 215 -4.27 -5.99 -15.17
CA GLY A 215 -3.82 -7.28 -14.65
C GLY A 215 -2.61 -7.18 -13.73
N MET A 216 -1.79 -8.24 -13.72
CA MET A 216 -0.54 -8.29 -12.98
C MET A 216 0.49 -7.36 -13.60
N ALA A 217 0.82 -6.28 -12.92
CA ALA A 217 1.77 -5.27 -13.38
C ALA A 217 3.22 -5.58 -12.94
N PHE A 218 3.38 -6.29 -11.82
CA PHE A 218 4.64 -6.76 -11.26
C PHE A 218 4.40 -7.96 -10.35
N GLN A 219 5.33 -8.90 -10.34
CA GLN A 219 5.42 -10.00 -9.36
C GLN A 219 6.90 -10.35 -9.15
N ARG A 220 7.27 -10.49 -7.87
CA ARG A 220 8.63 -10.87 -7.43
C ARG A 220 8.84 -12.38 -7.51
#